data_052fecccf86e8d9994fd80ca19467495
#
_entry.id   052fecccf86e8d9994fd80ca19467495
#
_cell.length_a   1.000
_cell.length_b   1.000
_cell.length_c   1.000
_cell.angle_alpha   90.00
_cell.angle_beta   90.00
_cell.angle_gamma   90.00
#
_symmetry.space_group_name_H-M   'P 1'
#
loop_
_entity.id
_entity.type
_entity.pdbx_description
1 polymer ?
#
loop_
_entity_poly.entity_id
_entity_poly.type
_entity_poly.pdbx_seq_one_letter_code
_entity_poly.pdbx_strand_id
1 'polypeptide(L)'
;MGGFFGVVSKHDCVMDLFFGTDYHSHLGTRRGGMAVYGENGFQRSIHNIENSPFRTKFERDVEELSGNAGIGSISDNEPQPLLIHSHLGSYAIVTVGKINNEAELIDHAFKNGHIHFMEMSGGRINATELTAAIINQKQSLVEGLLYAQEMIQGSMTILLLTPDGIY
;
A
#
# COMPACT_ATOMS: atom_id res chain seq x y z
N MET A 1 -3.39 -10.68 -9.89
CA MET A 1 -3.57 -11.08 -8.47
C MET A 1 -2.45 -10.46 -7.65
N GLY A 2 -2.52 -10.55 -6.34
CA GLY A 2 -1.49 -10.01 -5.48
C GLY A 2 -1.61 -10.59 -4.08
N GLY A 3 -0.63 -10.30 -3.25
CA GLY A 3 -0.60 -10.66 -1.84
C GLY A 3 0.03 -9.56 -1.02
N PHE A 4 -0.21 -9.57 0.27
CA PHE A 4 0.42 -8.65 1.19
C PHE A 4 0.73 -9.32 2.52
N PHE A 5 1.62 -8.69 3.25
CA PHE A 5 2.02 -9.10 4.59
C PHE A 5 2.16 -7.86 5.48
N GLY A 6 1.78 -7.97 6.74
CA GLY A 6 1.95 -6.91 7.73
C GLY A 6 2.55 -7.47 9.01
N VAL A 7 3.41 -6.71 9.66
CA VAL A 7 4.08 -7.09 10.90
C VAL A 7 4.25 -5.90 11.83
N VAL A 8 3.99 -6.13 13.12
CA VAL A 8 4.33 -5.21 14.22
C VAL A 8 5.13 -6.00 15.24
N SER A 9 6.27 -5.46 15.65
CA SER A 9 7.21 -6.13 16.56
C SER A 9 7.71 -5.18 17.65
N LYS A 10 8.25 -5.75 18.72
CA LYS A 10 9.01 -4.99 19.74
C LYS A 10 10.44 -4.67 19.31
N HIS A 11 10.91 -5.33 18.27
CA HIS A 11 12.27 -5.20 17.70
C HIS A 11 12.17 -4.87 16.22
N ASP A 12 13.31 -4.69 15.57
CA ASP A 12 13.35 -4.53 14.13
C ASP A 12 12.65 -5.70 13.43
N CYS A 13 11.76 -5.38 12.49
CA CYS A 13 10.91 -6.36 11.81
C CYS A 13 11.22 -6.52 10.32
N VAL A 14 12.27 -5.90 9.81
CA VAL A 14 12.56 -5.87 8.37
C VAL A 14 12.72 -7.26 7.79
N MET A 15 13.42 -8.16 8.48
CA MET A 15 13.60 -9.53 8.00
C MET A 15 12.31 -10.34 8.02
N ASP A 16 11.46 -10.16 9.04
CA ASP A 16 10.14 -10.80 9.10
C ASP A 16 9.24 -10.30 7.97
N LEU A 17 9.26 -8.98 7.73
CA LEU A 17 8.55 -8.37 6.62
C LEU A 17 9.03 -8.90 5.27
N PHE A 18 10.35 -8.98 5.07
CA PHE A 18 10.97 -9.48 3.85
C PHE A 18 10.53 -10.91 3.54
N PHE A 19 10.69 -11.84 4.50
CA PHE A 19 10.29 -13.22 4.29
C PHE A 19 8.78 -13.41 4.18
N GLY A 20 8.00 -12.65 4.98
CA GLY A 20 6.54 -12.68 4.90
C GLY A 20 6.03 -12.20 3.55
N THR A 21 6.63 -11.14 2.99
CA THR A 21 6.28 -10.64 1.66
C THR A 21 6.74 -11.61 0.56
N ASP A 22 7.96 -12.13 0.65
CA ASP A 22 8.51 -13.11 -0.29
C ASP A 22 7.67 -14.39 -0.36
N TYR A 23 7.09 -14.82 0.76
CA TYR A 23 6.17 -15.96 0.79
C TYR A 23 5.00 -15.78 -0.18
N HIS A 24 4.56 -14.55 -0.42
CA HIS A 24 3.50 -14.21 -1.36
C HIS A 24 3.99 -13.95 -2.79
N SER A 25 5.30 -14.07 -3.07
CA SER A 25 5.87 -13.75 -4.39
C SER A 25 5.33 -14.61 -5.54
N HIS A 26 4.74 -15.77 -5.23
CA HIS A 26 4.05 -16.62 -6.19
C HIS A 26 2.66 -16.11 -6.61
N LEU A 27 2.10 -15.10 -5.92
CA LEU A 27 0.77 -14.54 -6.19
C LEU A 27 0.78 -13.35 -7.13
N GLY A 28 1.95 -12.83 -7.48
CA GLY A 28 2.11 -11.71 -8.39
C GLY A 28 3.49 -11.73 -9.03
N THR A 29 3.61 -11.13 -10.21
CA THR A 29 4.79 -11.33 -11.06
C THR A 29 5.49 -10.03 -11.45
N ARG A 30 4.94 -8.85 -11.18
CA ARG A 30 5.48 -7.61 -11.74
C ARG A 30 6.09 -6.66 -10.73
N ARG A 31 5.44 -6.47 -9.61
CA ARG A 31 5.86 -5.48 -8.60
C ARG A 31 5.95 -6.12 -7.23
N GLY A 32 6.99 -5.78 -6.51
CA GLY A 32 7.12 -6.04 -5.10
C GLY A 32 7.45 -4.75 -4.36
N GLY A 33 6.98 -4.61 -3.14
CA GLY A 33 7.27 -3.43 -2.33
C GLY A 33 7.18 -3.70 -0.85
N MET A 34 7.95 -2.94 -0.09
CA MET A 34 7.94 -2.92 1.37
C MET A 34 7.94 -1.49 1.87
N ALA A 35 7.21 -1.22 2.94
CA ALA A 35 7.30 0.00 3.71
C ALA A 35 7.43 -0.35 5.19
N VAL A 36 8.30 0.35 5.89
CA VAL A 36 8.51 0.20 7.34
C VAL A 36 8.39 1.54 8.03
N TYR A 37 8.04 1.50 9.30
CA TYR A 37 8.02 2.64 10.20
C TYR A 37 8.83 2.33 11.45
N GLY A 38 9.64 3.28 11.89
CA GLY A 38 10.46 3.20 13.09
C GLY A 38 11.05 4.55 13.45
N GLU A 39 12.16 4.57 14.16
CA GLU A 39 12.83 5.80 14.61
C GLU A 39 13.21 6.74 13.46
N ASN A 40 13.49 6.20 12.27
CA ASN A 40 13.79 6.96 11.06
C ASN A 40 12.56 7.42 10.27
N GLY A 41 11.34 7.26 10.84
CA GLY A 41 10.08 7.53 10.15
C GLY A 41 9.72 6.45 9.14
N PHE A 42 8.96 6.84 8.12
CA PHE A 42 8.59 5.94 7.02
C PHE A 42 9.74 5.77 6.04
N GLN A 43 10.05 4.51 5.73
CA GLN A 43 10.98 4.14 4.66
C GLN A 43 10.27 3.16 3.73
N ARG A 44 10.54 3.26 2.42
CA ARG A 44 9.86 2.45 1.39
C ARG A 44 10.82 2.04 0.30
N SER A 45 10.66 0.81 -0.19
CA SER A 45 11.31 0.30 -1.39
C SER A 45 10.31 -0.42 -2.28
N ILE A 46 10.37 -0.18 -3.60
CA ILE A 46 9.53 -0.82 -4.61
C ILE A 46 10.40 -1.22 -5.79
N HIS A 47 10.27 -2.48 -6.24
CA HIS A 47 11.01 -3.01 -7.39
C HIS A 47 10.10 -3.70 -8.40
N ASN A 48 10.54 -3.68 -9.65
CA ASN A 48 10.05 -4.59 -10.67
C ASN A 48 10.69 -5.97 -10.46
N ILE A 49 9.85 -6.99 -10.32
CA ILE A 49 10.27 -8.39 -10.10
C ILE A 49 9.99 -9.31 -11.29
N GLU A 50 9.66 -8.76 -12.47
CA GLU A 50 9.38 -9.56 -13.67
C GLU A 50 10.57 -10.40 -14.13
N ASN A 51 11.78 -9.82 -14.03
CA ASN A 51 13.00 -10.44 -14.56
C ASN A 51 13.94 -10.93 -13.46
N SER A 52 13.55 -10.86 -12.20
CA SER A 52 14.40 -11.25 -11.08
C SER A 52 13.54 -11.54 -9.84
N PRO A 53 13.83 -12.60 -9.07
CA PRO A 53 13.06 -12.93 -7.89
C PRO A 53 13.02 -11.78 -6.89
N PHE A 54 11.94 -11.72 -6.10
CA PHE A 54 11.76 -10.74 -5.04
C PHE A 54 12.99 -10.66 -4.13
N ARG A 55 13.51 -11.79 -3.65
CA ARG A 55 14.68 -11.86 -2.77
C ARG A 55 15.89 -11.13 -3.33
N THR A 56 16.20 -11.36 -4.60
CA THR A 56 17.36 -10.75 -5.26
C THR A 56 17.21 -9.24 -5.39
N LYS A 57 15.98 -8.77 -5.64
CA LYS A 57 15.72 -7.34 -5.81
C LYS A 57 15.79 -6.57 -4.50
N PHE A 58 15.39 -7.18 -3.40
CA PHE A 58 15.30 -6.53 -2.09
C PHE A 58 16.51 -6.81 -1.17
N GLU A 59 17.50 -7.56 -1.63
CA GLU A 59 18.67 -7.95 -0.83
C GLU A 59 19.40 -6.75 -0.21
N ARG A 60 19.54 -5.66 -0.95
CA ARG A 60 20.16 -4.43 -0.43
C ARG A 60 19.23 -3.61 0.44
N ASP A 61 17.94 -3.58 0.06
CA ASP A 61 16.95 -2.80 0.81
C ASP A 61 16.82 -3.28 2.26
N VAL A 62 16.92 -4.59 2.51
CA VAL A 62 16.82 -5.14 3.87
C VAL A 62 17.99 -4.73 4.77
N GLU A 63 19.13 -4.33 4.19
CA GLU A 63 20.27 -3.78 4.93
C GLU A 63 20.10 -2.30 5.27
N GLU A 64 19.32 -1.58 4.47
CA GLU A 64 19.12 -0.13 4.58
C GLU A 64 17.83 0.24 5.35
N LEU A 65 16.81 -0.59 5.27
CA LEU A 65 15.54 -0.38 5.95
C LEU A 65 15.66 -0.73 7.44
N SER A 66 14.95 0.02 8.28
CA SER A 66 14.82 -0.29 9.70
C SER A 66 13.47 0.15 10.24
N GLY A 67 12.86 -0.66 11.08
CA GLY A 67 11.58 -0.35 11.68
C GLY A 67 11.02 -1.50 12.49
N ASN A 68 10.05 -1.17 13.34
CA ASN A 68 9.37 -2.14 14.18
C ASN A 68 7.92 -2.44 13.74
N ALA A 69 7.47 -1.77 12.70
CA ALA A 69 6.21 -2.05 12.02
C ALA A 69 6.40 -1.93 10.51
N GLY A 70 5.75 -2.79 9.74
CA GLY A 70 5.91 -2.78 8.29
C GLY A 70 4.79 -3.49 7.57
N ILE A 71 4.60 -3.08 6.30
CA ILE A 71 3.70 -3.71 5.35
C ILE A 71 4.44 -3.98 4.05
N GLY A 72 4.15 -5.11 3.42
CA GLY A 72 4.72 -5.48 2.14
C GLY A 72 3.66 -5.99 1.18
N SER A 73 3.91 -5.88 -0.10
CA SER A 73 3.00 -6.33 -1.14
C SER A 73 3.71 -6.90 -2.36
N ILE A 74 3.01 -7.82 -2.99
CA ILE A 74 3.29 -8.33 -4.32
C ILE A 74 2.09 -7.99 -5.20
N SER A 75 2.32 -7.44 -6.37
CA SER A 75 1.27 -6.99 -7.29
C SER A 75 1.60 -7.31 -8.74
N ASP A 76 0.57 -7.56 -9.54
CA ASP A 76 0.69 -7.74 -10.98
C ASP A 76 0.60 -6.40 -11.73
N ASN A 77 0.08 -5.36 -11.12
CA ASN A 77 -0.24 -4.12 -11.84
C ASN A 77 0.46 -2.89 -11.26
N GLU A 78 0.28 -2.63 -10.00
CA GLU A 78 0.53 -1.31 -9.43
C GLU A 78 1.73 -1.31 -8.49
N PRO A 79 2.55 -0.24 -8.53
CA PRO A 79 3.56 -0.02 -7.51
C PRO A 79 2.89 0.25 -6.17
N GLN A 80 3.27 -0.49 -5.15
CA GLN A 80 2.83 -0.38 -3.76
C GLN A 80 3.96 -0.85 -2.82
N PRO A 81 3.97 -0.45 -1.54
CA PRO A 81 3.06 0.46 -0.82
C PRO A 81 3.15 1.91 -1.30
N LEU A 82 2.06 2.67 -1.18
CA LEU A 82 2.07 4.12 -1.35
C LEU A 82 2.24 4.82 0.00
N LEU A 83 3.07 5.86 0.04
CA LEU A 83 3.19 6.76 1.18
C LEU A 83 2.25 7.94 0.96
N ILE A 84 1.34 8.14 1.90
CA ILE A 84 0.34 9.21 1.86
C ILE A 84 0.58 10.16 3.04
N HIS A 85 0.50 11.44 2.76
CA HIS A 85 0.47 12.49 3.78
C HIS A 85 -0.77 13.34 3.59
N SER A 86 -1.65 13.36 4.58
CA SER A 86 -2.94 14.05 4.52
C SER A 86 -3.30 14.69 5.86
N HIS A 87 -4.50 15.26 5.95
CA HIS A 87 -5.03 15.74 7.24
C HIS A 87 -5.23 14.63 8.29
N LEU A 88 -5.25 13.37 7.86
CA LEU A 88 -5.29 12.19 8.75
C LEU A 88 -3.90 11.78 9.26
N GLY A 89 -2.86 12.51 8.88
CA GLY A 89 -1.46 12.19 9.18
C GLY A 89 -0.76 11.49 8.03
N SER A 90 0.40 10.91 8.32
CA SER A 90 1.19 10.12 7.38
C SER A 90 0.92 8.63 7.58
N TYR A 91 0.75 7.90 6.49
CA TYR A 91 0.59 6.45 6.52
C TYR A 91 1.10 5.81 5.23
N ALA A 92 1.44 4.54 5.30
CA ALA A 92 1.66 3.72 4.11
C ALA A 92 0.43 2.84 3.87
N ILE A 93 0.07 2.63 2.61
CA ILE A 93 -1.10 1.84 2.22
C ILE A 93 -0.74 0.78 1.18
N VAL A 94 -1.26 -0.42 1.37
CA VAL A 94 -1.32 -1.46 0.35
C VAL A 94 -2.74 -1.95 0.17
N THR A 95 -3.07 -2.32 -1.06
CA THR A 95 -4.39 -2.87 -1.39
C THR A 95 -4.24 -4.11 -2.27
N VAL A 96 -5.12 -5.09 -2.04
CA VAL A 96 -5.28 -6.24 -2.92
C VAL A 96 -6.76 -6.43 -3.19
N GLY A 97 -7.13 -6.41 -4.46
CA GLY A 97 -8.53 -6.56 -4.84
C GLY A 97 -8.81 -6.03 -6.24
N LYS A 98 -10.10 -5.79 -6.47
CA LYS A 98 -10.60 -5.23 -7.73
C LYS A 98 -11.74 -4.26 -7.45
N ILE A 99 -11.64 -3.06 -7.99
CA ILE A 99 -12.68 -2.03 -7.97
C ILE A 99 -13.47 -2.15 -9.28
N ASN A 100 -14.77 -2.38 -9.19
CA ASN A 100 -15.62 -2.49 -10.38
C ASN A 100 -16.23 -1.15 -10.79
N ASN A 101 -16.39 -0.22 -9.86
CA ASN A 101 -16.96 1.13 -10.06
C ASN A 101 -15.89 2.24 -10.05
N GLU A 102 -14.70 1.96 -10.58
CA GLU A 102 -13.55 2.89 -10.58
C GLU A 102 -13.89 4.27 -11.17
N ALA A 103 -14.54 4.29 -12.33
CA ALA A 103 -14.92 5.55 -13.00
C ALA A 103 -15.88 6.41 -12.16
N GLU A 104 -16.85 5.77 -11.49
CA GLU A 104 -17.80 6.45 -10.61
C GLU A 104 -17.09 7.05 -9.39
N LEU A 105 -16.15 6.32 -8.79
CA LEU A 105 -15.38 6.79 -7.65
C LEU A 105 -14.44 7.94 -8.00
N ILE A 106 -13.83 7.92 -9.19
CA ILE A 106 -13.00 9.01 -9.70
C ILE A 106 -13.85 10.26 -9.90
N ASP A 107 -14.99 10.14 -10.56
CA ASP A 107 -15.93 11.26 -10.77
C ASP A 107 -16.42 11.83 -9.43
N HIS A 108 -16.72 10.97 -8.47
CA HIS A 108 -17.12 11.37 -7.12
C HIS A 108 -16.00 12.13 -6.41
N ALA A 109 -14.76 11.64 -6.50
CA ALA A 109 -13.60 12.31 -5.91
C ALA A 109 -13.37 13.71 -6.51
N PHE A 110 -13.49 13.85 -7.81
CA PHE A 110 -13.35 15.16 -8.49
C PHE A 110 -14.47 16.14 -8.15
N LYS A 111 -15.71 15.67 -7.97
CA LYS A 111 -16.85 16.52 -7.62
C LYS A 111 -16.78 17.05 -6.19
N ASN A 112 -16.20 16.28 -5.28
CA ASN A 112 -16.15 16.61 -3.85
C ASN A 112 -14.90 17.36 -3.42
N GLY A 113 -13.93 17.58 -4.30
CA GLY A 113 -12.71 18.32 -3.97
C GLY A 113 -11.80 18.52 -5.18
N HIS A 114 -10.80 19.37 -5.02
CA HIS A 114 -9.72 19.54 -6.00
C HIS A 114 -8.67 18.45 -5.82
N ILE A 115 -9.06 17.19 -6.07
CA ILE A 115 -8.20 16.02 -5.95
C ILE A 115 -7.48 15.81 -7.30
N HIS A 116 -6.23 15.42 -7.23
CA HIS A 116 -5.44 14.95 -8.37
C HIS A 116 -4.80 13.61 -8.01
N PHE A 117 -4.62 12.79 -9.02
CA PHE A 117 -3.95 11.50 -8.89
C PHE A 117 -2.54 11.61 -9.49
N MET A 118 -1.55 11.16 -8.76
CA MET A 118 -0.13 11.27 -9.11
C MET A 118 0.45 9.94 -9.60
N GLU A 119 -0.09 8.82 -9.10
CA GLU A 119 0.38 7.49 -9.44
C GLU A 119 -0.47 6.90 -10.57
N MET A 120 0.07 6.91 -11.78
CA MET A 120 -0.58 6.33 -12.94
C MET A 120 0.24 5.17 -13.51
N SER A 121 -0.44 4.07 -13.81
CA SER A 121 0.16 2.91 -14.44
C SER A 121 -0.56 2.56 -15.74
N GLY A 122 0.16 2.62 -16.87
CA GLY A 122 -0.42 2.31 -18.17
C GLY A 122 -1.59 3.21 -18.59
N GLY A 123 -1.57 4.48 -18.17
CA GLY A 123 -2.63 5.45 -18.47
C GLY A 123 -3.87 5.33 -17.56
N ARG A 124 -3.81 4.49 -16.52
CA ARG A 124 -4.87 4.30 -15.53
C ARG A 124 -4.43 4.84 -14.18
N ILE A 125 -5.39 5.32 -13.40
CA ILE A 125 -5.17 5.73 -12.02
C ILE A 125 -4.84 4.50 -11.18
N ASN A 126 -3.89 4.63 -10.27
CA ASN A 126 -3.55 3.57 -9.33
C ASN A 126 -4.72 3.33 -8.36
N ALA A 127 -5.25 2.10 -8.30
CA ALA A 127 -6.40 1.76 -7.47
C ALA A 127 -6.11 1.92 -5.96
N THR A 128 -4.85 1.77 -5.55
CA THR A 128 -4.41 2.02 -4.17
C THR A 128 -4.49 3.51 -3.84
N GLU A 129 -4.07 4.38 -4.77
CA GLU A 129 -4.20 5.84 -4.60
C GLU A 129 -5.67 6.27 -4.58
N LEU A 130 -6.50 5.71 -5.46
CA LEU A 130 -7.95 5.96 -5.45
C LEU A 130 -8.57 5.56 -4.11
N THR A 131 -8.19 4.41 -3.56
CA THR A 131 -8.64 3.96 -2.24
C THR A 131 -8.22 4.93 -1.14
N ALA A 132 -6.96 5.40 -1.16
CA ALA A 132 -6.48 6.41 -0.23
C ALA A 132 -7.25 7.74 -0.36
N ALA A 133 -7.57 8.17 -1.58
CA ALA A 133 -8.36 9.37 -1.83
C ALA A 133 -9.79 9.27 -1.24
N ILE A 134 -10.41 8.08 -1.26
CA ILE A 134 -11.70 7.83 -0.63
C ILE A 134 -11.58 7.89 0.90
N ILE A 135 -10.57 7.23 1.47
CA ILE A 135 -10.29 7.25 2.91
C ILE A 135 -10.11 8.69 3.41
N ASN A 136 -9.36 9.49 2.66
CA ASN A 136 -9.06 10.88 3.02
C ASN A 136 -10.27 11.84 2.93
N GLN A 137 -11.45 11.39 2.50
CA GLN A 137 -12.68 12.20 2.54
C GLN A 137 -13.31 12.28 3.94
N LYS A 138 -12.81 11.50 4.90
CA LYS A 138 -13.32 11.46 6.28
C LYS A 138 -12.36 12.11 7.27
N GLN A 139 -12.80 12.26 8.52
CA GLN A 139 -12.06 12.96 9.58
C GLN A 139 -11.17 12.03 10.39
N SER A 140 -11.33 10.71 10.25
CA SER A 140 -10.47 9.72 10.89
C SER A 140 -10.20 8.54 9.95
N LEU A 141 -9.09 7.82 10.19
CA LEU A 141 -8.75 6.63 9.39
C LEU A 141 -9.82 5.55 9.47
N VAL A 142 -10.39 5.34 10.66
CA VAL A 142 -11.45 4.31 10.85
C VAL A 142 -12.71 4.66 10.06
N GLU A 143 -13.17 5.91 10.15
CA GLU A 143 -14.31 6.39 9.34
C GLU A 143 -14.00 6.30 7.84
N GLY A 144 -12.77 6.64 7.44
CA GLY A 144 -12.32 6.54 6.06
C GLY A 144 -12.32 5.10 5.53
N LEU A 145 -11.87 4.13 6.33
CA LEU A 145 -11.87 2.72 5.98
C LEU A 145 -13.30 2.18 5.85
N LEU A 146 -14.19 2.52 6.79
CA LEU A 146 -15.61 2.16 6.71
C LEU A 146 -16.27 2.78 5.46
N TYR A 147 -15.97 4.02 5.18
CA TYR A 147 -16.47 4.70 3.98
C TYR A 147 -15.95 4.07 2.69
N ALA A 148 -14.67 3.70 2.64
CA ALA A 148 -14.14 2.97 1.49
C ALA A 148 -14.84 1.62 1.28
N GLN A 149 -15.16 0.91 2.37
CA GLN A 149 -15.92 -0.35 2.32
C GLN A 149 -17.33 -0.15 1.77
N GLU A 150 -18.00 0.97 2.08
CA GLU A 150 -19.32 1.29 1.56
C GLU A 150 -19.31 1.70 0.09
N MET A 151 -18.28 2.47 -0.32
CA MET A 151 -18.23 3.06 -1.65
C MET A 151 -17.66 2.13 -2.72
N ILE A 152 -16.73 1.26 -2.38
CA ILE A 152 -16.07 0.37 -3.33
C ILE A 152 -16.96 -0.82 -3.64
N GLN A 153 -17.35 -0.95 -4.91
CA GLN A 153 -18.04 -2.13 -5.42
C GLN A 153 -16.98 -3.10 -5.97
N GLY A 154 -16.91 -4.29 -5.36
CA GLY A 154 -15.93 -5.29 -5.74
C GLY A 154 -15.39 -6.05 -4.54
N SER A 155 -14.12 -6.44 -4.61
CA SER A 155 -13.38 -6.99 -3.48
C SER A 155 -12.15 -6.16 -3.23
N MET A 156 -11.95 -5.72 -1.98
CA MET A 156 -10.79 -4.93 -1.60
C MET A 156 -10.37 -5.30 -0.18
N THR A 157 -9.11 -5.64 -0.03
CA THR A 157 -8.46 -5.75 1.28
C THR A 157 -7.40 -4.66 1.37
N ILE A 158 -7.34 -3.99 2.50
CA ILE A 158 -6.51 -2.81 2.74
C ILE A 158 -5.66 -3.05 3.98
N LEU A 159 -4.37 -2.73 3.92
CA LEU A 159 -3.52 -2.52 5.09
C LEU A 159 -3.02 -1.08 5.12
N LEU A 160 -3.18 -0.43 6.25
CA LEU A 160 -2.61 0.88 6.55
C LEU A 160 -1.56 0.75 7.65
N LEU A 161 -0.33 1.13 7.35
CA LEU A 161 0.73 1.29 8.34
C LEU A 161 0.77 2.74 8.79
N THR A 162 0.58 2.96 10.08
CA THR A 162 0.65 4.28 10.72
C THR A 162 1.72 4.27 11.80
N PRO A 163 2.10 5.45 12.37
CA PRO A 163 2.97 5.50 13.55
C PRO A 163 2.44 4.72 14.75
N ASP A 164 1.12 4.54 14.84
CA ASP A 164 0.45 3.89 15.99
C ASP A 164 0.22 2.39 15.76
N GLY A 165 0.46 1.88 14.56
CA GLY A 165 0.28 0.46 14.23
C GLY A 165 -0.33 0.23 12.85
N ILE A 166 -0.88 -0.97 12.65
CA ILE A 166 -1.47 -1.41 11.37
C ILE A 166 -3.00 -1.53 11.54
N TYR A 167 -3.73 -0.98 10.56
CA TYR A 167 -5.18 -1.13 10.38
C TYR A 167 -5.49 -2.02 9.19
#